data_bb8bdffe6a3e3eb54b9126a83a3eb7ec
#
_entry.id   bb8bdffe6a3e3eb54b9126a83a3eb7ec
#
_cell.length_a   1.000
_cell.length_b   1.000
_cell.length_c   1.000
_cell.angle_alpha   90.00
_cell.angle_beta   90.00
_cell.angle_gamma   90.00
#
_symmetry.space_group_name_H-M   'P 1'
#
loop_
_entity.id
_entity.type
_entity.pdbx_description
1 polymer ?
#
loop_
_entity_poly.entity_id
_entity_poly.type
_entity_poly.pdbx_seq_one_letter_code
_entity_poly.pdbx_strand_id
1 'polypeptide(L)'
;MSKVTITLEDDVRARKTKNGILIDVPFFVSADVIKAEFKESEEFTIDDIIPDGVEGRRIHWKLSGDKWNALVKAKLAPTWYGKFTCDIHDIKANAFTDKDGNDRIALTATFRPIKSEEGVAIGTTNELEVIDARGASEESTDSAEG
;
A
#
# COMPACT_ATOMS: atom_id res chain seq x y z
N MET A 1 -6.55 -10.03 -13.47
CA MET A 1 -6.44 -10.23 -12.02
C MET A 1 -5.40 -11.32 -11.76
N SER A 2 -4.43 -11.00 -10.93
CA SER A 2 -3.32 -11.93 -10.65
C SER A 2 -3.35 -12.35 -9.19
N LYS A 3 -3.21 -13.67 -8.98
CA LYS A 3 -3.07 -14.23 -7.63
C LYS A 3 -1.59 -14.24 -7.27
N VAL A 4 -1.24 -13.63 -6.16
CA VAL A 4 0.15 -13.49 -5.73
C VAL A 4 0.29 -13.82 -4.26
N THR A 5 1.50 -14.27 -3.88
CA THR A 5 1.88 -14.41 -2.47
C THR A 5 3.03 -13.45 -2.23
N ILE A 6 2.81 -12.50 -1.35
CA ILE A 6 3.71 -11.39 -1.11
C ILE A 6 3.95 -11.17 0.37
N THR A 7 4.97 -10.39 0.68
CA THR A 7 5.31 -10.03 2.06
C THR A 7 5.33 -8.53 2.19
N LEU A 8 5.18 -8.05 3.42
CA LEU A 8 5.25 -6.62 3.70
C LEU A 8 6.62 -6.07 3.35
N GLU A 9 6.63 -4.92 2.69
CA GLU A 9 7.86 -4.22 2.33
C GLU A 9 8.35 -3.32 3.45
N ASP A 10 7.42 -2.75 4.21
CA ASP A 10 7.70 -1.77 5.24
C ASP A 10 6.57 -1.80 6.27
N ASP A 11 6.63 -0.89 7.23
CA ASP A 11 5.64 -0.81 8.29
C ASP A 11 4.24 -0.50 7.77
N VAL A 12 3.25 -1.15 8.36
CA VAL A 12 1.85 -0.78 8.16
C VAL A 12 1.60 0.51 8.93
N ARG A 13 1.03 1.51 8.28
CA ARG A 13 0.81 2.82 8.86
C ARG A 13 -0.66 3.13 9.00
N ALA A 14 -1.03 3.68 10.14
CA ALA A 14 -2.40 4.15 10.39
C ALA A 14 -2.38 5.66 10.48
N ARG A 15 -3.23 6.33 9.70
CA ARG A 15 -3.32 7.78 9.68
C ARG A 15 -4.73 8.22 9.99
N LYS A 16 -4.85 9.27 10.79
CA LYS A 16 -6.15 9.87 11.06
C LYS A 16 -6.45 10.91 9.98
N THR A 17 -7.58 10.74 9.32
CA THR A 17 -8.05 11.68 8.31
C THR A 17 -9.40 12.23 8.74
N LYS A 18 -9.91 13.23 8.02
CA LYS A 18 -11.23 13.79 8.33
C LYS A 18 -12.36 12.78 8.12
N ASN A 19 -12.09 11.71 7.38
CA ASN A 19 -13.06 10.64 7.12
C ASN A 19 -12.83 9.41 7.99
N GLY A 20 -11.95 9.49 8.98
CA GLY A 20 -11.61 8.38 9.86
C GLY A 20 -10.19 7.90 9.68
N ILE A 21 -9.91 6.68 10.12
CA ILE A 21 -8.56 6.13 10.05
C ILE A 21 -8.34 5.47 8.70
N LEU A 22 -7.21 5.80 8.07
CA LEU A 22 -6.76 5.17 6.82
C LEU A 22 -5.56 4.29 7.14
N ILE A 23 -5.60 3.05 6.66
CA ILE A 23 -4.48 2.11 6.79
C ILE A 23 -3.75 2.03 5.47
N ASP A 24 -2.42 2.13 5.52
CA ASP A 24 -1.55 2.04 4.36
C ASP A 24 -0.65 0.83 4.53
N VAL A 25 -0.76 -0.14 3.62
CA VAL A 25 -0.04 -1.41 3.68
C VAL A 25 0.87 -1.51 2.47
N PRO A 26 2.19 -1.42 2.66
CA PRO A 26 3.12 -1.46 1.54
C PRO A 26 3.62 -2.88 1.25
N PHE A 27 3.54 -3.30 -0.01
CA PHE A 27 4.04 -4.60 -0.47
C PHE A 27 5.03 -4.42 -1.60
N PHE A 28 6.01 -5.31 -1.68
CA PHE A 28 6.84 -5.40 -2.87
C PHE A 28 6.17 -6.36 -3.86
N VAL A 29 5.95 -5.90 -5.08
CA VAL A 29 5.29 -6.68 -6.13
C VAL A 29 6.23 -6.80 -7.33
N SER A 30 6.33 -8.00 -7.88
CA SER A 30 7.26 -8.26 -8.98
C SER A 30 6.86 -7.51 -10.26
N ALA A 31 7.86 -7.23 -11.09
CA ALA A 31 7.65 -6.54 -12.36
C ALA A 31 6.66 -7.27 -13.25
N ASP A 32 6.68 -8.61 -13.26
CA ASP A 32 5.78 -9.40 -14.12
C ASP A 32 4.32 -9.15 -13.76
N VAL A 33 4.01 -9.11 -12.46
CA VAL A 33 2.65 -8.83 -12.00
C VAL A 33 2.24 -7.42 -12.34
N ILE A 34 3.16 -6.46 -12.14
CA ILE A 34 2.88 -5.06 -12.45
C ILE A 34 2.57 -4.90 -13.94
N LYS A 35 3.37 -5.52 -14.80
CA LYS A 35 3.14 -5.46 -16.25
C LYS A 35 1.80 -6.04 -16.65
N ALA A 36 1.35 -7.08 -15.95
CA ALA A 36 0.07 -7.73 -16.25
C ALA A 36 -1.14 -6.92 -15.79
N GLU A 37 -1.01 -6.19 -14.68
CA GLU A 37 -2.16 -5.55 -14.04
C GLU A 37 -2.15 -4.02 -14.07
N PHE A 38 -1.08 -3.41 -14.59
CA PHE A 38 -1.01 -1.96 -14.65
C PHE A 38 -1.96 -1.40 -15.70
N LYS A 39 -2.73 -0.40 -15.31
CA LYS A 39 -3.58 0.34 -16.24
C LYS A 39 -2.83 1.56 -16.75
N GLU A 40 -2.41 1.50 -18.01
CA GLU A 40 -1.75 2.64 -18.62
C GLU A 40 -2.72 3.81 -18.78
N SER A 41 -2.17 5.00 -18.69
CA SER A 41 -2.92 6.23 -18.86
C SER A 41 -2.14 7.16 -19.80
N GLU A 42 -2.70 8.31 -20.10
CA GLU A 42 -1.99 9.30 -20.91
C GLU A 42 -0.73 9.80 -20.20
N GLU A 43 -0.73 9.80 -18.86
CA GLU A 43 0.38 10.30 -18.07
C GLU A 43 1.48 9.27 -17.87
N PHE A 44 1.12 7.98 -17.75
CA PHE A 44 2.07 6.94 -17.39
C PHE A 44 1.93 5.71 -18.27
N THR A 45 3.05 5.28 -18.82
CA THR A 45 3.16 4.01 -19.55
C THR A 45 3.84 3.00 -18.65
N ILE A 46 3.80 1.73 -19.05
CA ILE A 46 4.48 0.67 -18.28
C ILE A 46 5.99 0.90 -18.21
N ASP A 47 6.58 1.46 -19.26
CA ASP A 47 8.02 1.74 -19.27
C ASP A 47 8.41 2.83 -18.28
N ASP A 48 7.52 3.77 -17.98
CA ASP A 48 7.75 4.79 -16.95
C ASP A 48 7.79 4.16 -15.57
N ILE A 49 7.04 3.11 -15.36
CA ILE A 49 6.82 2.47 -14.05
C ILE A 49 7.84 1.35 -13.81
N ILE A 50 8.07 0.52 -14.82
CA ILE A 50 8.98 -0.61 -14.75
C ILE A 50 9.99 -0.51 -15.89
N PRO A 51 11.03 0.33 -15.74
CA PRO A 51 12.12 0.37 -16.72
C PRO A 51 12.85 -0.97 -16.78
N ASP A 52 13.56 -1.21 -17.86
CA ASP A 52 14.34 -2.43 -18.01
C ASP A 52 15.28 -2.63 -16.83
N GLY A 53 15.31 -3.87 -16.32
CA GLY A 53 16.20 -4.23 -15.21
C GLY A 53 15.60 -4.03 -13.83
N VAL A 54 14.42 -3.46 -13.72
CA VAL A 54 13.75 -3.29 -12.43
C VAL A 54 12.98 -4.57 -12.11
N GLU A 55 13.27 -5.16 -10.96
CA GLU A 55 12.68 -6.45 -10.56
C GLU A 55 11.25 -6.32 -10.06
N GLY A 56 10.92 -5.17 -9.54
CA GLY A 56 9.58 -4.91 -9.01
C GLY A 56 9.54 -3.57 -8.31
N ARG A 57 8.39 -3.25 -7.76
CA ARG A 57 8.20 -1.98 -7.06
C ARG A 57 7.30 -2.15 -5.85
N ARG A 58 7.38 -1.18 -4.94
CA ARG A 58 6.46 -1.06 -3.82
C ARG A 58 5.09 -0.65 -4.33
N ILE A 59 4.06 -1.35 -3.90
CA ILE A 59 2.67 -1.01 -4.18
C ILE A 59 1.94 -0.87 -2.86
N HIS A 60 1.10 0.16 -2.76
CA HIS A 60 0.38 0.47 -1.54
C HIS A 60 -1.07 -0.02 -1.62
N TRP A 61 -1.49 -0.72 -0.58
CA TRP A 61 -2.89 -1.07 -0.38
C TRP A 61 -3.42 -0.14 0.69
N LYS A 62 -4.38 0.70 0.29
CA LYS A 62 -4.99 1.67 1.20
C LYS A 62 -6.41 1.28 1.48
N LEU A 63 -6.76 1.19 2.75
CA LEU A 63 -8.09 0.76 3.17
C LEU A 63 -8.49 1.47 4.46
N SER A 64 -9.81 1.46 4.73
CA SER A 64 -10.32 2.09 5.95
C SER A 64 -9.91 1.28 7.18
N GLY A 65 -9.87 1.95 8.33
CA GLY A 65 -9.57 1.28 9.59
C GLY A 65 -10.59 0.20 9.91
N ASP A 66 -11.86 0.43 9.58
CA ASP A 66 -12.90 -0.57 9.83
C ASP A 66 -12.68 -1.83 8.98
N LYS A 67 -12.30 -1.66 7.72
CA LYS A 67 -12.02 -2.79 6.85
C LYS A 67 -10.80 -3.55 7.35
N TRP A 68 -9.76 -2.83 7.76
CA TRP A 68 -8.56 -3.43 8.34
C TRP A 68 -8.92 -4.27 9.57
N ASN A 69 -9.70 -3.71 10.49
CA ASN A 69 -10.11 -4.42 11.70
C ASN A 69 -10.91 -5.69 11.39
N ALA A 70 -11.76 -5.63 10.37
CA ALA A 70 -12.52 -6.81 9.93
C ALA A 70 -11.59 -7.90 9.41
N LEU A 71 -10.55 -7.52 8.66
CA LEU A 71 -9.56 -8.47 8.16
C LEU A 71 -8.75 -9.08 9.28
N VAL A 72 -8.35 -8.29 10.27
CA VAL A 72 -7.63 -8.81 11.45
C VAL A 72 -8.49 -9.85 12.17
N LYS A 73 -9.76 -9.53 12.37
CA LYS A 73 -10.70 -10.44 13.04
C LYS A 73 -10.89 -11.74 12.26
N ALA A 74 -10.93 -11.65 10.94
CA ALA A 74 -11.09 -12.80 10.06
C ALA A 74 -9.78 -13.56 9.81
N LYS A 75 -8.67 -13.07 10.34
CA LYS A 75 -7.33 -13.63 10.13
C LYS A 75 -6.89 -13.60 8.67
N LEU A 76 -7.33 -12.57 7.96
CA LEU A 76 -6.98 -12.32 6.56
C LEU A 76 -6.10 -11.10 6.40
N ALA A 77 -5.73 -10.41 7.48
CA ALA A 77 -4.82 -9.27 7.40
C ALA A 77 -3.37 -9.76 7.24
N PRO A 78 -2.53 -9.02 6.50
CA PRO A 78 -1.10 -9.35 6.44
C PRO A 78 -0.47 -9.28 7.83
N THR A 79 0.62 -10.03 8.01
CA THR A 79 1.34 -10.12 9.28
C THR A 79 2.81 -9.77 9.07
N TRP A 80 3.51 -9.45 10.15
CA TRP A 80 4.97 -9.28 10.11
C TRP A 80 5.63 -10.62 9.78
N TYR A 81 6.51 -10.61 8.77
CA TYR A 81 7.28 -11.80 8.36
C TYR A 81 6.41 -12.94 7.83
N GLY A 82 5.14 -12.68 7.58
CA GLY A 82 4.22 -13.70 7.09
C GLY A 82 4.05 -13.66 5.59
N LYS A 83 3.31 -14.63 5.08
CA LYS A 83 2.97 -14.73 3.66
C LYS A 83 1.52 -14.30 3.47
N PHE A 84 1.31 -13.35 2.59
CA PHE A 84 -0.03 -12.85 2.28
C PHE A 84 -0.37 -13.22 0.84
N THR A 85 -1.40 -14.03 0.67
CA THR A 85 -1.90 -14.41 -0.66
C THR A 85 -3.15 -13.62 -0.97
N CYS A 86 -3.17 -12.99 -2.14
CA CYS A 86 -4.29 -12.16 -2.55
C CYS A 86 -4.38 -12.12 -4.07
N ASP A 87 -5.53 -11.66 -4.56
CA ASP A 87 -5.64 -11.22 -5.94
C ASP A 87 -5.30 -9.74 -5.98
N ILE A 88 -4.53 -9.34 -6.99
CA ILE A 88 -4.16 -7.94 -7.20
C ILE A 88 -4.59 -7.54 -8.62
N HIS A 89 -5.16 -6.33 -8.75
CA HIS A 89 -5.54 -5.79 -10.04
C HIS A 89 -5.65 -4.27 -9.97
N ASP A 90 -5.85 -3.64 -11.13
CA ASP A 90 -6.01 -2.19 -11.25
C ASP A 90 -4.86 -1.43 -10.60
N ILE A 91 -3.64 -1.80 -10.99
CA ILE A 91 -2.46 -1.08 -10.52
C ILE A 91 -2.44 0.28 -11.20
N LYS A 92 -2.38 1.35 -10.41
CA LYS A 92 -2.42 2.72 -10.89
C LYS A 92 -1.23 3.51 -10.38
N ALA A 93 -0.78 4.46 -11.18
CA ALA A 93 0.32 5.35 -10.83
C ALA A 93 -0.20 6.74 -10.51
N ASN A 94 0.39 7.36 -9.51
CA ASN A 94 0.08 8.73 -9.11
C ASN A 94 1.38 9.50 -8.91
N ALA A 95 1.49 10.65 -9.57
CA ALA A 95 2.63 11.53 -9.38
C ALA A 95 2.45 12.36 -8.11
N PHE A 96 3.52 12.57 -7.40
CA PHE A 96 3.53 13.45 -6.25
C PHE A 96 4.94 14.04 -6.07
N THR A 97 5.03 15.12 -5.31
CA THR A 97 6.31 15.73 -4.98
C THR A 97 6.58 15.42 -3.50
N ASP A 98 7.73 14.83 -3.21
CA ASP A 98 8.09 14.49 -1.84
C ASP A 98 8.52 15.73 -1.07
N LYS A 99 8.80 15.55 0.22
CA LYS A 99 9.18 16.67 1.10
C LYS A 99 10.51 17.33 0.72
N ASP A 100 11.33 16.64 -0.07
CA ASP A 100 12.60 17.17 -0.53
C ASP A 100 12.49 17.87 -1.89
N GLY A 101 11.27 17.98 -2.42
CA GLY A 101 11.00 18.63 -3.69
C GLY A 101 11.21 17.75 -4.91
N ASN A 102 11.44 16.46 -4.72
CA ASN A 102 11.65 15.52 -5.82
C ASN A 102 10.33 14.97 -6.33
N ASP A 103 10.18 14.89 -7.65
CA ASP A 103 9.02 14.26 -8.25
C ASP A 103 9.12 12.75 -8.11
N ARG A 104 8.04 12.14 -7.64
CA ARG A 104 7.96 10.71 -7.39
C ARG A 104 6.68 10.14 -7.99
N ILE A 105 6.70 8.83 -8.23
CA ILE A 105 5.53 8.09 -8.71
C ILE A 105 5.22 7.01 -7.69
N ALA A 106 4.02 7.04 -7.14
CA ALA A 106 3.55 6.01 -6.22
C ALA A 106 2.58 5.10 -6.93
N LEU A 107 2.61 3.82 -6.60
CA LEU A 107 1.70 2.83 -7.15
C LEU A 107 0.70 2.38 -6.09
N THR A 108 -0.57 2.32 -6.48
CA THR A 108 -1.63 1.76 -5.66
C THR A 108 -2.34 0.68 -6.45
N ALA A 109 -3.08 -0.18 -5.78
CA ALA A 109 -3.81 -1.25 -6.45
C ALA A 109 -4.99 -1.70 -5.61
N THR A 110 -5.86 -2.49 -6.23
CA THR A 110 -6.93 -3.18 -5.51
C THR A 110 -6.42 -4.57 -5.13
N PHE A 111 -6.55 -4.89 -3.86
CA PHE A 111 -6.14 -6.19 -3.31
C PHE A 111 -7.37 -6.90 -2.77
N ARG A 112 -7.49 -8.18 -3.07
CA ARG A 112 -8.54 -9.02 -2.49
C ARG A 112 -7.87 -10.15 -1.71
N PRO A 113 -7.90 -10.10 -0.37
CA PRO A 113 -7.24 -11.11 0.46
C PRO A 113 -7.81 -12.51 0.25
N ILE A 114 -6.93 -13.49 0.21
CA ILE A 114 -7.30 -14.90 0.10
C ILE A 114 -6.85 -15.65 1.34
N LYS A 115 -5.59 -15.44 1.76
CA LYS A 115 -5.00 -16.20 2.84
C LYS A 115 -3.84 -15.45 3.45
N SER A 116 -3.72 -15.52 4.77
CA SER A 116 -2.57 -14.97 5.49
C SER A 116 -1.99 -16.09 6.35
N GLU A 117 -0.69 -16.37 6.20
CA GLU A 117 -0.02 -17.48 6.88
C GLU A 117 1.22 -17.01 7.60
N GLU A 118 1.52 -17.68 8.71
CA GLU A 118 2.73 -17.42 9.47
C GLU A 118 2.78 -15.98 9.99
N GLY A 119 3.91 -15.60 10.54
CA GLY A 119 4.17 -14.22 10.96
C GLY A 119 3.56 -13.83 12.29
N VAL A 120 3.75 -12.56 12.60
CA VAL A 120 3.30 -11.96 13.86
C VAL A 120 2.17 -10.99 13.55
N ALA A 121 1.07 -11.09 14.29
CA ALA A 121 -0.07 -10.21 14.08
C ALA A 121 0.30 -8.74 14.29
N ILE A 122 -0.22 -7.87 13.42
CA ILE A 122 0.03 -6.43 13.51
C ILE A 122 -0.94 -5.78 14.48
N GLY A 123 -2.20 -6.25 14.50
CA GLY A 123 -3.20 -5.73 15.42
C GLY A 123 -4.23 -4.82 14.77
N THR A 124 -5.25 -4.50 15.55
CA THR A 124 -6.33 -3.61 15.11
C THR A 124 -5.90 -2.15 15.21
N THR A 125 -6.77 -1.24 14.75
CA THR A 125 -6.51 0.19 14.84
C THR A 125 -6.33 0.68 16.28
N ASN A 126 -6.89 -0.04 17.25
CA ASN A 126 -6.70 0.30 18.67
C ASN A 126 -5.31 -0.05 19.17
N GLU A 127 -4.62 -0.94 18.45
CA GLU A 127 -3.29 -1.42 18.83
C GLU A 127 -2.18 -0.75 18.01
N LEU A 128 -2.56 -0.09 16.92
CA LEU A 128 -1.60 0.60 16.05
C LEU A 128 -1.39 2.03 16.52
N GLU A 129 -0.19 2.53 16.29
CA GLU A 129 0.09 3.95 16.48
C GLU A 129 -0.56 4.72 15.34
N VAL A 130 -1.50 5.60 15.68
CA VAL A 130 -2.21 6.39 14.68
C VAL A 130 -1.57 7.76 14.57
N ILE A 131 -1.14 8.10 13.37
CA ILE A 131 -0.46 9.36 13.08
C ILE A 131 -1.50 10.35 12.53
N ASP A 132 -1.49 11.58 13.04
CA ASP A 132 -2.34 12.62 12.49
C ASP A 132 -1.80 12.99 11.10
N ALA A 133 -2.65 12.94 10.10
CA ALA A 133 -2.25 13.20 8.72
C ALA A 133 -1.72 14.61 8.50
N ARG A 134 -2.05 15.54 9.40
CA ARG A 134 -1.59 16.93 9.30
C ARG A 134 -0.33 17.20 10.09
N GLY A 135 0.03 16.25 10.92
CA GLY A 135 1.19 16.42 11.77
C GLY A 135 2.44 15.91 11.18
N ALA A 136 3.01 16.09 11.24
CA ALA A 136 4.03 15.38 11.04
C ALA A 136 4.88 15.41 10.10
N SER A 137 4.08 15.61 10.27
CA SER A 137 4.52 15.78 9.66
C SER A 137 4.64 15.93 9.07
N GLU A 138 4.27 15.86 9.14
CA GLU A 138 4.10 16.33 8.68
C GLU A 138 3.84 16.40 8.19
N GLU A 139 3.96 16.16 8.22
CA GLU A 139 3.62 16.58 7.66
C GLU A 139 3.16 16.64 7.04
N SER A 140 3.22 16.49 7.06
CA SER A 140 2.66 16.96 6.27
C SER A 140 2.12 16.96 5.80
N THR A 141 2.05 16.81 5.73
CA THR A 141 1.56 17.31 5.11
C THR A 141 1.06 17.54 4.84
N ASP A 142 1.18 17.30 4.87
CA ASP A 142 0.74 17.97 4.56
C ASP A 142 0.44 18.43 4.40
N SER A 143 0.74 18.09 4.54
CA SER A 143 0.50 18.88 4.41
C SER A 143 0.16 19.27 4.39
N ALA A 144 0.32 19.19 4.62
CA ALA A 144 0.05 19.85 4.70
C ALA A 144 -0.37 20.18 4.89
N GLU A 145 -0.32 20.13 5.08
CA GLU A 145 -0.60 20.74 5.37
C GLU A 145 -0.86 20.94 5.40
N GLY A 146 -0.63 20.50 5.74
CA GLY A 146 -0.76 20.96 5.79
C GLY A 146 -0.79 21.00 5.82
#